data_3afcc35ae225dfbb3094d34d37f709b3
#
_entry.id   3afcc35ae225dfbb3094d34d37f709b3
#
_cell.length_a   1.000
_cell.length_b   1.000
_cell.length_c   1.000
_cell.angle_alpha   90.00
_cell.angle_beta   90.00
_cell.angle_gamma   90.00
#
_symmetry.space_group_name_H-M   'P 1'
#
loop_
_entity.id
_entity.type
_entity.pdbx_description
1 polymer ?
#
loop_
_entity_poly.entity_id
_entity_poly.type
_entity_poly.pdbx_seq_one_letter_code
_entity_poly.pdbx_strand_id
1 'polypeptide(L)'
;EIVASLAKPLEGMKNAAVKGVLKGVSLDSIKHAELYMSAITLLTSTSTALAQSDLDEHRALIQKHIDIEAALIKKLKEKIPTIKNEKVVFLLKAILEDEIRHHAMLKMTLETLIKAETITEDDWWQMLWEGSPFHGAPGE
;
A
#
# COMPACT_ATOMS: atom_id res chain seq x y z
N GLU A 1 8.35 -15.91 8.37
CA GLU A 1 8.03 -17.36 8.27
C GLU A 1 7.53 -17.69 6.86
N ILE A 2 6.48 -17.01 6.34
CA ILE A 2 5.89 -17.23 5.01
C ILE A 2 6.93 -17.03 3.90
N VAL A 3 7.70 -15.96 3.91
CA VAL A 3 8.74 -15.66 2.91
C VAL A 3 9.76 -16.79 2.81
N ALA A 4 10.24 -17.29 3.94
CA ALA A 4 11.22 -18.38 3.99
C ALA A 4 10.63 -19.71 3.51
N SER A 5 9.36 -19.99 3.82
CA SER A 5 8.67 -21.22 3.40
C SER A 5 8.41 -21.29 1.90
N LEU A 6 8.24 -20.15 1.23
CA LEU A 6 7.98 -20.06 -0.20
C LEU A 6 9.25 -19.97 -1.08
N ALA A 7 10.40 -19.60 -0.51
CA ALA A 7 11.61 -19.36 -1.29
C ALA A 7 12.01 -20.56 -2.16
N LYS A 8 12.25 -21.75 -1.55
CA LYS A 8 12.63 -22.98 -2.27
C LYS A 8 11.57 -23.48 -3.24
N PRO A 9 10.26 -23.60 -2.85
CA PRO A 9 9.22 -24.01 -3.79
C PRO A 9 9.09 -23.12 -5.03
N LEU A 10 9.32 -21.82 -4.88
CA LEU A 10 9.23 -20.87 -6.00
C LEU A 10 10.34 -21.05 -7.04
N GLU A 11 11.55 -21.49 -6.65
CA GLU A 11 12.66 -21.70 -7.58
C GLU A 11 12.36 -22.81 -8.59
N GLY A 12 11.75 -23.92 -8.16
CA GLY A 12 11.41 -25.07 -9.00
C GLY A 12 10.10 -24.94 -9.78
N MET A 13 9.33 -23.89 -9.56
CA MET A 13 7.98 -23.76 -10.11
C MET A 13 7.98 -23.36 -11.58
N LYS A 14 7.42 -24.22 -12.44
CA LYS A 14 7.32 -24.02 -13.90
C LYS A 14 6.10 -23.18 -14.31
N ASN A 15 5.03 -23.18 -13.51
CA ASN A 15 3.83 -22.42 -13.82
C ASN A 15 4.03 -20.94 -13.47
N ALA A 16 4.23 -20.11 -14.49
CA ALA A 16 4.52 -18.68 -14.33
C ALA A 16 3.41 -17.91 -13.58
N ALA A 17 2.14 -18.23 -13.82
CA ALA A 17 1.02 -17.57 -13.17
C ALA A 17 0.98 -17.88 -11.67
N VAL A 18 1.08 -19.15 -11.30
CA VAL A 18 1.12 -19.57 -9.90
C VAL A 18 2.37 -19.01 -9.19
N LYS A 19 3.53 -19.07 -9.86
CA LYS A 19 4.76 -18.48 -9.34
C LYS A 19 4.61 -16.98 -9.07
N GLY A 20 4.00 -16.24 -9.99
CA GLY A 20 3.75 -14.80 -9.84
C GLY A 20 2.86 -14.50 -8.64
N VAL A 21 1.73 -15.21 -8.49
CA VAL A 21 0.80 -15.02 -7.36
C VAL A 21 1.50 -15.32 -6.02
N LEU A 22 2.19 -16.46 -5.90
CA LEU A 22 2.87 -16.82 -4.64
C LEU A 22 4.02 -15.86 -4.30
N LYS A 23 4.71 -15.33 -5.31
CA LYS A 23 5.73 -14.30 -5.10
C LYS A 23 5.08 -12.99 -4.61
N GLY A 24 3.93 -12.60 -5.16
CA GLY A 24 3.14 -11.47 -4.70
C GLY A 24 2.78 -11.60 -3.22
N VAL A 25 2.20 -12.74 -2.81
CA VAL A 25 1.88 -13.04 -1.40
C VAL A 25 3.11 -12.95 -0.49
N SER A 26 4.28 -13.42 -0.97
CA SER A 26 5.54 -13.30 -0.22
C SER A 26 5.96 -11.84 -0.01
N LEU A 27 5.82 -10.99 -1.03
CA LEU A 27 6.12 -9.55 -0.95
C LEU A 27 5.13 -8.81 -0.05
N ASP A 28 3.85 -9.18 -0.07
CA ASP A 28 2.85 -8.66 0.87
C ASP A 28 3.19 -8.98 2.32
N SER A 29 3.74 -10.16 2.59
CA SER A 29 4.20 -10.52 3.93
C SER A 29 5.37 -9.64 4.40
N ILE A 30 6.27 -9.24 3.51
CA ILE A 30 7.34 -8.27 3.82
C ILE A 30 6.72 -6.90 4.12
N LYS A 31 5.83 -6.41 3.28
CA LYS A 31 5.10 -5.15 3.48
C LYS A 31 4.42 -5.12 4.85
N HIS A 32 3.73 -6.19 5.23
CA HIS A 32 3.09 -6.27 6.55
C HIS A 32 4.10 -6.21 7.69
N ALA A 33 5.27 -6.85 7.55
CA ALA A 33 6.32 -6.77 8.56
C ALA A 33 6.81 -5.33 8.76
N GLU A 34 7.02 -4.57 7.68
CA GLU A 34 7.40 -3.15 7.75
C GLU A 34 6.32 -2.28 8.43
N LEU A 35 5.04 -2.53 8.13
CA LEU A 35 3.94 -1.83 8.79
C LEU A 35 3.87 -2.15 10.28
N TYR A 36 4.09 -3.42 10.68
CA TYR A 36 4.17 -3.79 12.11
C TYR A 36 5.36 -3.12 12.81
N MET A 37 6.53 -3.08 12.17
CA MET A 37 7.70 -2.39 12.72
C MET A 37 7.44 -0.90 12.90
N SER A 38 6.79 -0.26 11.93
CA SER A 38 6.38 1.14 12.03
C SER A 38 5.42 1.38 13.20
N ALA A 39 4.40 0.50 13.35
CA ALA A 39 3.47 0.57 14.46
C ALA A 39 4.17 0.41 15.84
N ILE A 40 5.12 -0.54 15.95
CA ILE A 40 5.92 -0.72 17.17
C ILE A 40 6.74 0.55 17.45
N THR A 41 7.37 1.13 16.42
CA THR A 41 8.16 2.36 16.56
C THR A 41 7.30 3.51 17.09
N LEU A 42 6.10 3.70 16.55
CA LEU A 42 5.17 4.72 17.02
C LEU A 42 4.75 4.54 18.48
N LEU A 43 4.64 3.29 18.94
CA LEU A 43 4.28 2.99 20.33
C LEU A 43 5.45 3.09 21.31
N THR A 44 6.68 2.98 20.85
CA THR A 44 7.87 2.85 21.71
C THR A 44 8.85 4.01 21.61
N SER A 45 8.70 4.85 20.60
CA SER A 45 9.63 5.96 20.34
C SER A 45 8.87 7.29 20.24
N THR A 46 9.43 8.34 20.82
CA THR A 46 8.96 9.71 20.55
C THR A 46 9.40 10.11 19.15
N SER A 47 8.46 10.45 18.29
CA SER A 47 8.78 10.99 16.97
C SER A 47 9.34 12.40 17.11
N THR A 48 10.49 12.66 16.49
CA THR A 48 11.00 14.02 16.31
C THR A 48 10.22 14.71 15.21
N ALA A 49 9.82 15.96 15.41
CA ALA A 49 9.22 16.77 14.36
C ALA A 49 10.16 16.85 13.14
N LEU A 50 9.61 16.60 11.95
CA LEU A 50 10.35 16.73 10.69
C LEU A 50 10.61 18.22 10.40
N ALA A 51 11.75 18.52 9.77
CA ALA A 51 12.00 19.84 9.23
C ALA A 51 11.04 20.14 8.06
N GLN A 52 10.68 21.41 7.86
CA GLN A 52 9.77 21.80 6.78
C GLN A 52 10.27 21.37 5.39
N SER A 53 11.59 21.43 5.15
CA SER A 53 12.20 20.95 3.90
C SER A 53 11.95 19.46 3.65
N ASP A 54 12.00 18.64 4.69
CA ASP A 54 11.79 17.19 4.60
C ASP A 54 10.32 16.88 4.33
N LEU A 55 9.40 17.64 4.93
CA LEU A 55 7.96 17.55 4.67
C LEU A 55 7.63 17.89 3.23
N ASP A 56 8.24 18.94 2.66
CA ASP A 56 8.01 19.35 1.27
C ASP A 56 8.54 18.31 0.28
N GLU A 57 9.70 17.72 0.55
CA GLU A 57 10.27 16.63 -0.25
C GLU A 57 9.38 15.37 -0.22
N HIS A 58 8.97 14.94 0.97
CA HIS A 58 8.08 13.79 1.14
C HIS A 58 6.74 14.01 0.45
N ARG A 59 6.16 15.21 0.57
CA ARG A 59 4.92 15.59 -0.10
C ARG A 59 5.03 15.49 -1.61
N ALA A 60 6.09 16.04 -2.20
CA ALA A 60 6.33 15.99 -3.64
C ALA A 60 6.52 14.54 -4.13
N LEU A 61 7.23 13.71 -3.37
CA LEU A 61 7.44 12.30 -3.67
C LEU A 61 6.11 11.53 -3.65
N ILE A 62 5.30 11.69 -2.61
CA ILE A 62 4.02 10.99 -2.47
C ILE A 62 3.05 11.44 -3.58
N GLN A 63 2.95 12.74 -3.87
CA GLN A 63 2.10 13.24 -4.95
C GLN A 63 2.48 12.64 -6.29
N LYS A 64 3.78 12.56 -6.60
CA LYS A 64 4.28 11.90 -7.82
C LYS A 64 3.82 10.44 -7.91
N HIS A 65 3.90 9.69 -6.82
CA HIS A 65 3.44 8.29 -6.80
C HIS A 65 1.92 8.18 -6.96
N ILE A 66 1.13 9.05 -6.35
CA ILE A 66 -0.32 9.13 -6.54
C ILE A 66 -0.66 9.27 -8.03
N ASP A 67 0.04 10.16 -8.75
CA ASP A 67 -0.19 10.41 -10.17
C ASP A 67 0.18 9.20 -11.04
N ILE A 68 1.29 8.53 -10.72
CA ILE A 68 1.75 7.30 -11.41
C ILE A 68 0.70 6.18 -11.24
N GLU A 69 0.23 5.94 -10.03
CA GLU A 69 -0.76 4.88 -9.75
C GLU A 69 -2.11 5.20 -10.39
N ALA A 70 -2.56 6.46 -10.34
CA ALA A 70 -3.78 6.87 -11.03
C ALA A 70 -3.71 6.58 -12.54
N ALA A 71 -2.57 6.86 -13.18
CA ALA A 71 -2.35 6.57 -14.59
C ALA A 71 -2.34 5.06 -14.88
N LEU A 72 -1.74 4.26 -13.99
CA LEU A 72 -1.71 2.79 -14.11
C LEU A 72 -3.10 2.19 -13.95
N ILE A 73 -3.84 2.60 -12.92
CA ILE A 73 -5.25 2.19 -12.68
C ILE A 73 -6.10 2.47 -13.91
N LYS A 74 -5.99 3.66 -14.51
CA LYS A 74 -6.71 4.02 -15.72
C LYS A 74 -6.37 3.08 -16.87
N LYS A 75 -5.08 2.83 -17.13
CA LYS A 75 -4.61 1.92 -18.19
C LYS A 75 -5.12 0.50 -17.98
N LEU A 76 -5.08 -0.02 -16.75
CA LEU A 76 -5.57 -1.36 -16.44
C LEU A 76 -7.08 -1.48 -16.68
N LYS A 77 -7.88 -0.50 -16.21
CA LYS A 77 -9.32 -0.46 -16.45
C LYS A 77 -9.68 -0.43 -17.94
N GLU A 78 -8.91 0.27 -18.76
CA GLU A 78 -9.11 0.35 -20.21
C GLU A 78 -8.68 -0.95 -20.94
N LYS A 79 -7.60 -1.60 -20.49
CA LYS A 79 -7.01 -2.75 -21.18
C LYS A 79 -7.61 -4.08 -20.79
N ILE A 80 -7.95 -4.31 -19.52
CA ILE A 80 -8.48 -5.58 -19.04
C ILE A 80 -9.67 -6.08 -19.89
N PRO A 81 -10.68 -5.24 -20.25
CA PRO A 81 -11.80 -5.71 -21.06
C PRO A 81 -11.44 -6.15 -22.48
N THR A 82 -10.27 -5.76 -22.99
CA THR A 82 -9.82 -6.10 -24.35
C THR A 82 -9.06 -7.43 -24.42
N ILE A 83 -8.74 -8.02 -23.27
CA ILE A 83 -7.92 -9.23 -23.18
C ILE A 83 -8.81 -10.47 -23.15
N LYS A 84 -8.54 -11.42 -24.05
CA LYS A 84 -9.30 -12.67 -24.16
C LYS A 84 -8.80 -13.81 -23.25
N ASN A 85 -7.54 -13.72 -22.81
CA ASN A 85 -6.94 -14.76 -21.97
C ASN A 85 -7.35 -14.57 -20.51
N GLU A 86 -8.22 -15.43 -20.01
CA GLU A 86 -8.77 -15.35 -18.65
C GLU A 86 -7.71 -15.41 -17.55
N LYS A 87 -6.60 -16.14 -17.74
CA LYS A 87 -5.50 -16.21 -16.77
C LYS A 87 -4.76 -14.88 -16.68
N VAL A 88 -4.57 -14.21 -17.82
CA VAL A 88 -4.00 -12.87 -17.86
C VAL A 88 -4.94 -11.86 -17.23
N VAL A 89 -6.24 -11.93 -17.55
CA VAL A 89 -7.28 -11.08 -16.95
C VAL A 89 -7.29 -11.23 -15.43
N PHE A 90 -7.20 -12.45 -14.90
CA PHE A 90 -7.14 -12.71 -13.47
C PHE A 90 -5.95 -11.99 -12.81
N LEU A 91 -4.74 -12.14 -13.37
CA LEU A 91 -3.54 -11.51 -12.85
C LEU A 91 -3.61 -9.97 -12.89
N LEU A 92 -4.12 -9.41 -13.99
CA LEU A 92 -4.25 -7.96 -14.13
C LEU A 92 -5.34 -7.37 -13.24
N LYS A 93 -6.40 -8.12 -12.93
CA LYS A 93 -7.39 -7.70 -11.93
C LYS A 93 -6.81 -7.67 -10.53
N ALA A 94 -6.01 -8.67 -10.15
CA ALA A 94 -5.32 -8.66 -8.86
C ALA A 94 -4.39 -7.44 -8.73
N ILE A 95 -3.61 -7.13 -9.78
CA ILE A 95 -2.79 -5.91 -9.82
C ILE A 95 -3.67 -4.66 -9.68
N LEU A 96 -4.77 -4.57 -10.43
CA LEU A 96 -5.67 -3.41 -10.36
C LEU A 96 -6.22 -3.18 -8.95
N GLU A 97 -6.60 -4.23 -8.24
CA GLU A 97 -7.09 -4.15 -6.85
C GLU A 97 -6.00 -3.66 -5.91
N ASP A 98 -4.76 -4.12 -6.08
CA ASP A 98 -3.61 -3.65 -5.31
C ASP A 98 -3.31 -2.17 -5.59
N GLU A 99 -3.29 -1.73 -6.85
CA GLU A 99 -3.03 -0.33 -7.20
C GLU A 99 -4.12 0.62 -6.67
N ILE A 100 -5.39 0.21 -6.67
CA ILE A 100 -6.48 0.99 -6.07
C ILE A 100 -6.24 1.17 -4.56
N ARG A 101 -5.82 0.11 -3.87
CA ARG A 101 -5.52 0.16 -2.43
C ARG A 101 -4.30 1.03 -2.14
N HIS A 102 -3.21 0.89 -2.91
CA HIS A 102 -2.01 1.71 -2.77
C HIS A 102 -2.30 3.19 -3.00
N HIS A 103 -3.06 3.50 -4.05
CA HIS A 103 -3.48 4.86 -4.36
C HIS A 103 -4.26 5.51 -3.20
N ALA A 104 -5.20 4.77 -2.59
CA ALA A 104 -5.94 5.23 -1.43
C ALA A 104 -5.01 5.46 -0.22
N MET A 105 -4.07 4.55 0.04
CA MET A 105 -3.09 4.68 1.13
C MET A 105 -2.17 5.90 0.93
N LEU A 106 -1.66 6.12 -0.28
CA LEU A 106 -0.81 7.28 -0.59
C LEU A 106 -1.56 8.60 -0.41
N LYS A 107 -2.82 8.68 -0.85
CA LYS A 107 -3.66 9.87 -0.64
C LYS A 107 -3.87 10.15 0.85
N MET A 108 -4.19 9.13 1.63
CA MET A 108 -4.34 9.25 3.07
C MET A 108 -3.03 9.71 3.74
N THR A 109 -1.89 9.13 3.32
CA THR A 109 -0.57 9.53 3.83
C THR A 109 -0.27 10.99 3.49
N LEU A 110 -0.57 11.43 2.28
CA LEU A 110 -0.39 12.82 1.86
C LEU A 110 -1.26 13.78 2.69
N GLU A 111 -2.53 13.44 2.87
CA GLU A 111 -3.46 14.23 3.70
C GLU A 111 -2.97 14.33 5.15
N THR A 112 -2.46 13.22 5.69
CA THR A 112 -1.87 13.15 7.02
C THR A 112 -0.64 14.06 7.15
N LEU A 113 0.28 14.03 6.19
CA LEU A 113 1.46 14.90 6.18
C LEU A 113 1.08 16.39 6.08
N ILE A 114 0.11 16.74 5.25
CA ILE A 114 -0.39 18.12 5.11
C ILE A 114 -1.03 18.60 6.42
N LYS A 115 -1.77 17.73 7.10
CA LYS A 115 -2.47 18.08 8.34
C LYS A 115 -1.53 18.15 9.54
N ALA A 116 -0.47 17.34 9.59
CA ALA A 116 0.53 17.35 10.66
C ALA A 116 1.26 18.70 10.82
N GLU A 117 1.23 19.58 9.81
CA GLU A 117 1.73 20.95 9.90
C GLU A 117 0.85 21.86 10.79
N THR A 118 -0.39 21.48 11.07
CA THR A 118 -1.38 22.34 11.73
C THR A 118 -2.03 21.73 12.97
N ILE A 119 -1.73 20.47 13.33
CA ILE A 119 -2.56 19.71 14.26
C ILE A 119 -1.71 18.91 15.27
N THR A 120 -2.22 18.77 16.50
CA THR A 120 -1.60 18.01 17.59
C THR A 120 -1.62 16.50 17.33
N GLU A 121 -0.76 15.76 18.03
CA GLU A 121 -0.61 14.29 17.88
C GLU A 121 -1.94 13.54 18.14
N ASP A 122 -2.80 14.03 19.03
CA ASP A 122 -4.11 13.45 19.33
C ASP A 122 -5.12 13.66 18.19
N ASP A 123 -5.13 14.84 17.55
CA ASP A 123 -5.97 15.12 16.40
C ASP A 123 -5.57 14.23 15.18
N TRP A 124 -4.27 13.92 15.10
CA TRP A 124 -3.70 13.08 14.07
C TRP A 124 -4.21 11.63 14.14
N TRP A 125 -4.25 11.06 15.34
CA TRP A 125 -4.80 9.72 15.58
C TRP A 125 -6.31 9.66 15.28
N GLN A 126 -7.06 10.66 15.70
CA GLN A 126 -8.50 10.69 15.48
C GLN A 126 -8.84 10.73 13.98
N MET A 127 -8.10 11.51 13.18
CA MET A 127 -8.27 11.57 11.73
C MET A 127 -7.88 10.27 11.00
N LEU A 128 -6.82 9.60 11.44
CA LEU A 128 -6.44 8.30 10.88
C LEU A 128 -7.52 7.24 11.12
N TRP A 129 -8.19 7.29 12.27
CA TRP A 129 -9.20 6.34 12.63
C TRP A 129 -10.56 6.63 12.00
N GLU A 130 -11.05 7.84 12.02
CA GLU A 130 -12.37 8.21 11.48
C GLU A 130 -12.46 8.10 9.95
N GLY A 131 -11.36 8.26 9.23
CA GLY A 131 -11.32 8.23 7.76
C GLY A 131 -10.80 6.92 7.16
N SER A 132 -10.42 5.91 7.96
CA SER A 132 -9.81 4.68 7.45
C SER A 132 -10.84 3.72 6.85
N PRO A 133 -10.74 3.37 5.56
CA PRO A 133 -11.58 2.34 4.97
C PRO A 133 -11.29 0.93 5.50
N PHE A 134 -10.33 0.79 6.43
CA PHE A 134 -9.90 -0.47 7.04
C PHE A 134 -10.55 -0.77 8.39
N HIS A 135 -11.37 0.14 8.92
CA HIS A 135 -12.21 -0.15 10.07
C HIS A 135 -13.55 -0.71 9.59
N GLY A 136 -13.68 -2.01 9.70
CA GLY A 136 -14.98 -2.58 9.95
C GLY A 136 -15.53 -1.88 11.21
N ALA A 137 -16.77 -1.39 11.18
CA ALA A 137 -17.42 -0.83 12.34
C ALA A 137 -17.21 -1.77 13.53
N PRO A 138 -16.89 -1.26 14.74
CA PRO A 138 -16.91 -2.10 15.93
C PRO A 138 -18.30 -2.74 15.97
N GLY A 139 -18.32 -4.08 16.01
CA GLY A 139 -19.50 -4.88 15.79
C GLY A 139 -20.67 -4.44 16.67
N GLU A 140 -21.83 -4.35 16.04
CA GLU A 140 -23.09 -4.55 16.71
C GLU A 140 -23.23 -6.02 17.11
#